data_82c2ee01a3d1cd063fc5e209c3321bbd
#
_entry.id   82c2ee01a3d1cd063fc5e209c3321bbd
#
_cell.length_a   1.000
_cell.length_b   1.000
_cell.length_c   1.000
_cell.angle_alpha   90.00
_cell.angle_beta   90.00
_cell.angle_gamma   90.00
#
_symmetry.space_group_name_H-M   'P 1'
#
loop_
_entity.id
_entity.type
_entity.pdbx_description
1 polymer ?
#
loop_
_entity_poly.entity_id
_entity_poly.type
_entity_poly.pdbx_seq_one_letter_code
_entity_poly.pdbx_strand_id
1 'polypeptide(L)'
;GYGVVVACGGRLGALDGGVFALPRAAALERRLAALHAGVDELVARYQPTALAVEDLYFGRNVQTAMAVGQARGVVLAAAGARSVPCFSYTPQQVKQAVCGTGAADKGQVQRMVAALLSLPAPPEPDHAADALAVAICHLHRLPTGVAIASAAGAPARATGAARKTRSARREVAL
;
A
#
# COMPACT_ATOMS: atom_id res chain seq x y z
N GLY A 1 10.59 0.76 -0.40
CA GLY A 1 9.84 -0.24 -1.16
C GLY A 1 8.43 0.22 -1.46
N TYR A 2 7.85 -0.29 -2.52
CA TYR A 2 6.44 -0.17 -2.83
C TYR A 2 5.87 -1.51 -3.29
N GLY A 3 4.56 -1.70 -3.12
CA GLY A 3 3.86 -2.90 -3.58
C GLY A 3 2.40 -2.58 -3.88
N VAL A 4 1.91 -3.02 -5.03
CA VAL A 4 0.53 -2.82 -5.48
C VAL A 4 -0.18 -4.17 -5.51
N VAL A 5 -1.20 -4.31 -4.69
CA VAL A 5 -1.95 -5.56 -4.53
C VAL A 5 -3.42 -5.34 -4.88
N VAL A 6 -3.99 -6.28 -5.61
CA VAL A 6 -5.41 -6.30 -5.94
C VAL A 6 -6.11 -7.47 -5.25
N ALA A 7 -7.32 -7.22 -4.73
CA ALA A 7 -8.24 -8.26 -4.28
C ALA A 7 -9.39 -8.42 -5.28
N CYS A 8 -9.60 -9.62 -5.74
CA CYS A 8 -10.70 -9.95 -6.66
C CYS A 8 -11.25 -11.35 -6.37
N GLY A 9 -12.53 -11.43 -6.05
CA GLY A 9 -13.20 -12.72 -5.80
C GLY A 9 -12.60 -13.54 -4.65
N GLY A 10 -12.09 -12.88 -3.61
CA GLY A 10 -11.43 -13.51 -2.47
C GLY A 10 -9.98 -13.95 -2.71
N ARG A 11 -9.42 -13.63 -3.87
CA ARG A 11 -8.01 -13.89 -4.19
C ARG A 11 -7.23 -12.58 -4.22
N LEU A 12 -5.97 -12.66 -3.75
CA LEU A 12 -5.01 -11.57 -3.86
C LEU A 12 -4.09 -11.79 -5.06
N GLY A 13 -3.65 -10.70 -5.68
CA GLY A 13 -2.66 -10.72 -6.75
C GLY A 13 -1.77 -9.49 -6.67
N ALA A 14 -0.48 -9.64 -6.96
CA ALA A 14 0.41 -8.51 -7.12
C ALA A 14 0.23 -7.93 -8.54
N LEU A 15 0.06 -6.61 -8.62
CA LEU A 15 0.08 -5.87 -9.88
C LEU A 15 1.47 -5.31 -10.15
N ASP A 16 2.18 -4.89 -9.09
CA ASP A 16 3.51 -4.32 -9.18
C ASP A 16 4.19 -4.38 -7.79
N GLY A 17 5.51 -4.27 -7.77
CA GLY A 17 6.29 -4.19 -6.55
C GLY A 17 7.76 -3.92 -6.83
N GLY A 18 8.38 -3.11 -5.99
CA GLY A 18 9.77 -2.73 -6.20
C GLY A 18 10.29 -1.73 -5.19
N VAL A 19 11.33 -1.02 -5.59
CA VAL A 19 11.94 0.05 -4.77
C VAL A 19 12.10 1.30 -5.61
N PHE A 20 11.88 2.46 -4.99
CA PHE A 20 12.21 3.73 -5.62
C PHE A 20 13.73 3.91 -5.63
N ALA A 21 14.30 4.03 -6.83
CA ALA A 21 15.71 4.32 -7.00
C ALA A 21 15.98 5.80 -6.67
N LEU A 22 16.22 6.11 -5.39
CA LEU A 22 16.54 7.47 -4.96
C LEU A 22 18.05 7.68 -4.99
N PRO A 23 18.57 8.72 -5.69
CA PRO A 23 19.99 8.97 -5.79
C PRO A 23 20.60 9.34 -4.42
N ARG A 24 21.43 8.47 -3.86
CA ARG A 24 22.00 8.63 -2.51
C ARG A 24 22.81 9.90 -2.33
N ALA A 25 23.51 10.35 -3.39
CA ALA A 25 24.34 11.54 -3.38
C ALA A 25 23.56 12.84 -3.60
N ALA A 26 22.26 12.78 -3.92
CA ALA A 26 21.46 13.97 -4.12
C ALA A 26 21.07 14.62 -2.79
N ALA A 27 20.89 15.93 -2.79
CA ALA A 27 20.36 16.68 -1.68
C ALA A 27 18.98 16.16 -1.27
N LEU A 28 18.63 16.31 0.01
CA LEU A 28 17.44 15.72 0.62
C LEU A 28 16.16 16.12 -0.13
N GLU A 29 16.01 17.40 -0.44
CA GLU A 29 14.84 17.93 -1.15
C GLU A 29 14.65 17.28 -2.52
N ARG A 30 15.72 16.98 -3.26
CA ARG A 30 15.65 16.28 -4.54
C ARG A 30 15.26 14.83 -4.39
N ARG A 31 15.72 14.16 -3.32
CA ARG A 31 15.34 12.79 -3.00
C ARG A 31 13.86 12.71 -2.62
N LEU A 32 13.37 13.65 -1.82
CA LEU A 32 11.97 13.74 -1.45
C LEU A 32 11.07 14.06 -2.65
N ALA A 33 11.51 14.96 -3.54
CA ALA A 33 10.80 15.26 -4.79
C ALA A 33 10.72 14.04 -5.72
N ALA A 34 11.80 13.25 -5.85
CA ALA A 34 11.80 12.02 -6.63
C ALA A 34 10.87 10.96 -6.02
N LEU A 35 10.83 10.85 -4.68
CA LEU A 35 9.88 9.97 -3.98
C LEU A 35 8.44 10.39 -4.24
N HIS A 36 8.14 11.70 -4.13
CA HIS A 36 6.81 12.25 -4.43
C HIS A 36 6.36 11.90 -5.85
N ALA A 37 7.22 12.16 -6.83
CA ALA A 37 6.92 11.88 -8.23
C ALA A 37 6.66 10.38 -8.47
N GLY A 38 7.46 9.50 -7.86
CA GLY A 38 7.26 8.06 -7.97
C GLY A 38 5.95 7.57 -7.36
N VAL A 39 5.57 8.09 -6.19
CA VAL A 39 4.27 7.76 -5.56
C VAL A 39 3.12 8.31 -6.40
N ASP A 40 3.23 9.54 -6.88
CA ASP A 40 2.22 10.18 -7.72
C ASP A 40 1.97 9.39 -9.02
N GLU A 41 3.05 8.89 -9.66
CA GLU A 41 2.97 8.03 -10.84
C GLU A 41 2.26 6.70 -10.54
N LEU A 42 2.60 6.04 -9.42
CA LEU A 42 1.93 4.80 -9.03
C LEU A 42 0.44 5.01 -8.77
N VAL A 43 0.08 6.07 -8.04
CA VAL A 43 -1.32 6.41 -7.78
C VAL A 43 -2.07 6.73 -9.07
N ALA A 44 -1.45 7.48 -9.99
CA ALA A 44 -2.04 7.77 -11.29
C ALA A 44 -2.27 6.52 -12.14
N ARG A 45 -1.28 5.59 -12.15
CA ARG A 45 -1.27 4.38 -12.95
C ARG A 45 -2.26 3.34 -12.47
N TYR A 46 -2.27 3.07 -11.17
CA TYR A 46 -3.04 1.98 -10.58
C TYR A 46 -4.37 2.41 -9.98
N GLN A 47 -4.57 3.70 -9.75
CA GLN A 47 -5.78 4.28 -9.15
C GLN A 47 -6.23 3.49 -7.90
N PRO A 48 -5.35 3.33 -6.90
CA PRO A 48 -5.64 2.51 -5.74
C PRO A 48 -6.81 3.09 -4.94
N THR A 49 -7.60 2.23 -4.34
CA THR A 49 -8.69 2.62 -3.43
C THR A 49 -8.17 3.06 -2.07
N ALA A 50 -6.95 2.65 -1.73
CA ALA A 50 -6.28 3.01 -0.48
C ALA A 50 -4.76 2.95 -0.64
N LEU A 51 -4.05 3.72 0.20
CA LEU A 51 -2.61 3.64 0.38
C LEU A 51 -2.33 3.20 1.82
N ALA A 52 -1.54 2.15 1.97
CA ALA A 52 -1.15 1.61 3.26
C ALA A 52 0.33 1.89 3.53
N VAL A 53 0.66 2.36 4.73
CA VAL A 53 2.04 2.62 5.15
C VAL A 53 2.34 1.91 6.47
N GLU A 54 3.58 1.48 6.63
CA GLU A 54 4.05 0.96 7.90
C GLU A 54 4.21 2.08 8.91
N ASP A 55 3.79 1.86 10.15
CA ASP A 55 4.00 2.82 11.23
C ASP A 55 5.46 2.89 11.63
N LEU A 56 5.89 4.13 11.93
CA LEU A 56 7.24 4.38 12.39
C LEU A 56 7.41 3.92 13.84
N TYR A 57 8.32 2.98 14.05
CA TYR A 57 8.83 2.71 15.37
C TYR A 57 10.02 3.62 15.63
N PHE A 58 9.88 4.58 16.53
CA PHE A 58 10.97 5.47 16.94
C PHE A 58 11.99 4.68 17.75
N GLY A 59 13.03 4.19 17.09
CA GLY A 59 14.21 3.67 17.76
C GLY A 59 15.07 4.80 18.36
N ARG A 60 16.19 4.44 19.00
CA ARG A 60 17.10 5.41 19.66
C ARG A 60 17.78 6.40 18.69
N ASN A 61 17.72 6.19 17.38
CA ASN A 61 18.38 7.04 16.39
C ASN A 61 17.40 8.08 15.81
N VAL A 62 17.46 9.28 16.37
CA VAL A 62 16.61 10.43 15.98
C VAL A 62 16.81 10.85 14.52
N GLN A 63 18.05 10.79 13.99
CA GLN A 63 18.31 11.18 12.59
C GLN A 63 17.62 10.24 11.60
N THR A 64 17.68 8.94 11.84
CA THR A 64 16.99 7.96 11.02
C THR A 64 15.47 8.15 11.12
N ALA A 65 14.95 8.37 12.33
CA ALA A 65 13.54 8.61 12.56
C ALA A 65 13.03 9.85 11.80
N MET A 66 13.81 10.94 11.80
CA MET A 66 13.49 12.17 11.08
C MET A 66 13.44 11.94 9.56
N ALA A 67 14.44 11.27 8.98
CA ALA A 67 14.50 11.00 7.56
C ALA A 67 13.32 10.12 7.08
N VAL A 68 12.97 9.10 7.86
CA VAL A 68 11.83 8.24 7.58
C VAL A 68 10.51 9.01 7.74
N GLY A 69 10.40 9.86 8.76
CA GLY A 69 9.23 10.74 8.96
C GLY A 69 9.00 11.70 7.80
N GLN A 70 10.08 12.32 7.28
CA GLN A 70 10.01 13.19 6.10
C GLN A 70 9.55 12.43 4.86
N ALA A 71 10.12 11.25 4.60
CA ALA A 71 9.70 10.41 3.48
C ALA A 71 8.23 9.98 3.61
N ARG A 72 7.79 9.58 4.82
CA ARG A 72 6.39 9.26 5.09
C ARG A 72 5.47 10.46 4.84
N GLY A 73 5.84 11.65 5.28
CA GLY A 73 5.08 12.88 5.03
C GLY A 73 4.88 13.14 3.54
N VAL A 74 5.92 12.92 2.74
CA VAL A 74 5.85 13.05 1.28
C VAL A 74 4.89 12.02 0.65
N VAL A 75 4.93 10.76 1.09
CA VAL A 75 4.01 9.71 0.62
C VAL A 75 2.55 10.07 0.94
N LEU A 76 2.27 10.52 2.18
CA LEU A 76 0.93 10.93 2.59
C LEU A 76 0.45 12.17 1.82
N ALA A 77 1.34 13.14 1.55
CA ALA A 77 1.01 14.33 0.78
C ALA A 77 0.66 13.98 -0.68
N ALA A 78 1.43 13.10 -1.32
CA ALA A 78 1.15 12.64 -2.68
C ALA A 78 -0.20 11.91 -2.78
N ALA A 79 -0.51 11.03 -1.84
CA ALA A 79 -1.80 10.34 -1.78
C ALA A 79 -2.96 11.31 -1.52
N GLY A 80 -2.79 12.25 -0.56
CA GLY A 80 -3.78 13.27 -0.22
C GLY A 80 -4.10 14.19 -1.38
N ALA A 81 -3.09 14.61 -2.17
CA ALA A 81 -3.28 15.42 -3.37
C ALA A 81 -4.18 14.73 -4.42
N ARG A 82 -4.25 13.40 -4.41
CA ARG A 82 -5.11 12.59 -5.27
C ARG A 82 -6.35 12.04 -4.55
N SER A 83 -6.64 12.52 -3.35
CA SER A 83 -7.77 12.07 -2.53
C SER A 83 -7.78 10.55 -2.25
N VAL A 84 -6.61 9.91 -2.20
CA VAL A 84 -6.47 8.50 -1.83
C VAL A 84 -6.38 8.40 -0.31
N PRO A 85 -7.29 7.66 0.36
CA PRO A 85 -7.24 7.48 1.80
C PRO A 85 -6.00 6.68 2.23
N CYS A 86 -5.38 7.11 3.34
CA CYS A 86 -4.16 6.51 3.87
C CYS A 86 -4.42 5.78 5.18
N PHE A 87 -3.83 4.60 5.31
CA PHE A 87 -3.93 3.74 6.49
C PHE A 87 -2.54 3.38 7.01
N SER A 88 -2.41 3.22 8.32
CA SER A 88 -1.15 2.90 8.98
C SER A 88 -1.23 1.58 9.72
N TYR A 89 -0.17 0.78 9.65
CA TYR A 89 -0.08 -0.53 10.28
C TYR A 89 1.24 -0.72 10.97
N THR A 90 1.21 -1.22 12.21
CA THR A 90 2.44 -1.59 12.93
C THR A 90 3.06 -2.86 12.33
N PRO A 91 4.39 -3.06 12.46
CA PRO A 91 5.05 -4.29 12.01
C PRO A 91 4.40 -5.56 12.56
N GLN A 92 3.95 -5.53 13.82
CA GLN A 92 3.27 -6.65 14.45
C GLN A 92 1.90 -6.95 13.78
N GLN A 93 1.15 -5.90 13.42
CA GLN A 93 -0.12 -6.05 12.71
C GLN A 93 0.08 -6.64 11.32
N VAL A 94 1.14 -6.23 10.60
CA VAL A 94 1.50 -6.77 9.29
C VAL A 94 1.83 -8.26 9.41
N LYS A 95 2.71 -8.63 10.34
CA LYS A 95 3.06 -10.04 10.58
C LYS A 95 1.85 -10.90 10.95
N GLN A 96 0.99 -10.40 11.82
CA GLN A 96 -0.24 -11.09 12.22
C GLN A 96 -1.18 -11.31 11.02
N ALA A 97 -1.33 -10.31 10.15
CA ALA A 97 -2.22 -10.40 8.99
C ALA A 97 -1.69 -11.34 7.89
N VAL A 98 -0.37 -11.40 7.71
CA VAL A 98 0.28 -12.18 6.65
C VAL A 98 0.57 -13.61 7.10
N CYS A 99 1.05 -13.79 8.34
CA CYS A 99 1.54 -15.07 8.84
C CYS A 99 0.64 -15.71 9.93
N GLY A 100 -0.43 -15.02 10.35
CA GLY A 100 -1.25 -15.49 11.48
C GLY A 100 -0.60 -15.32 12.85
N THR A 101 0.62 -14.81 12.93
CA THR A 101 1.36 -14.54 14.18
C THR A 101 2.23 -13.29 14.06
N GLY A 102 2.24 -12.46 15.12
CA GLY A 102 3.10 -11.28 15.19
C GLY A 102 4.58 -11.59 15.43
N ALA A 103 4.92 -12.85 15.77
CA ALA A 103 6.29 -13.30 16.06
C ALA A 103 7.04 -13.83 14.82
N ALA A 104 6.42 -13.80 13.62
CA ALA A 104 7.01 -14.28 12.39
C ALA A 104 8.37 -13.62 12.10
N ASP A 105 9.34 -14.42 11.65
CA ASP A 105 10.60 -13.90 11.16
C ASP A 105 10.46 -13.31 9.73
N LYS A 106 11.48 -12.59 9.28
CA LYS A 106 11.47 -11.94 7.97
C LYS A 106 11.31 -12.93 6.81
N GLY A 107 12.02 -14.04 6.84
CA GLY A 107 11.95 -15.07 5.81
C GLY A 107 10.56 -15.72 5.76
N GLN A 108 9.91 -15.90 6.90
CA GLN A 108 8.54 -16.40 6.96
C GLN A 108 7.56 -15.42 6.31
N VAL A 109 7.68 -14.11 6.59
CA VAL A 109 6.85 -13.08 5.94
C VAL A 109 7.02 -13.10 4.43
N GLN A 110 8.26 -13.15 3.93
CA GLN A 110 8.56 -13.18 2.49
C GLN A 110 7.94 -14.41 1.80
N ARG A 111 8.09 -15.61 2.39
CA ARG A 111 7.46 -16.83 1.86
C ARG A 111 5.93 -16.76 1.85
N MET A 112 5.34 -16.20 2.91
CA MET A 112 3.88 -16.04 2.98
C MET A 112 3.36 -15.01 1.98
N VAL A 113 4.08 -13.90 1.76
CA VAL A 113 3.75 -12.94 0.71
C VAL A 113 3.74 -13.62 -0.66
N ALA A 114 4.77 -14.41 -0.99
CA ALA A 114 4.82 -15.14 -2.24
C ALA A 114 3.62 -16.11 -2.38
N ALA A 115 3.31 -16.86 -1.33
CA ALA A 115 2.19 -17.80 -1.34
C ALA A 115 0.83 -17.10 -1.50
N LEU A 116 0.57 -16.04 -0.74
CA LEU A 116 -0.69 -15.30 -0.79
C LEU A 116 -0.94 -14.61 -2.13
N LEU A 117 0.12 -14.15 -2.79
CA LEU A 117 0.07 -13.48 -4.08
C LEU A 117 0.29 -14.43 -5.27
N SER A 118 0.47 -15.75 -4.99
CA SER A 118 0.76 -16.78 -6.02
C SER A 118 1.99 -16.45 -6.86
N LEU A 119 3.04 -15.90 -6.22
CA LEU A 119 4.30 -15.60 -6.89
C LEU A 119 5.19 -16.86 -6.94
N PRO A 120 6.02 -17.02 -7.99
CA PRO A 120 6.88 -18.18 -8.15
C PRO A 120 8.04 -18.22 -7.12
N ALA A 121 8.40 -17.07 -6.56
CA ALA A 121 9.45 -16.91 -5.56
C ALA A 121 9.16 -15.69 -4.68
N PRO A 122 9.80 -15.57 -3.49
CA PRO A 122 9.73 -14.36 -2.68
C PRO A 122 10.16 -13.13 -3.48
N PRO A 123 9.44 -11.99 -3.32
CA PRO A 123 9.78 -10.76 -4.03
C PRO A 123 11.17 -10.23 -3.63
N GLU A 124 11.92 -9.79 -4.62
CA GLU A 124 13.20 -9.11 -4.44
C GLU A 124 13.13 -7.68 -4.99
N PRO A 125 13.84 -6.72 -4.36
CA PRO A 125 14.56 -6.84 -3.10
C PRO A 125 13.61 -6.90 -1.89
N ASP A 126 14.13 -7.24 -0.71
CA ASP A 126 13.39 -7.38 0.56
C ASP A 126 12.35 -6.28 0.81
N HIS A 127 12.69 -5.02 0.51
CA HIS A 127 11.80 -3.89 0.70
C HIS A 127 10.53 -3.94 -0.17
N ALA A 128 10.56 -4.66 -1.29
CA ALA A 128 9.36 -4.90 -2.09
C ALA A 128 8.43 -5.90 -1.39
N ALA A 129 9.00 -6.96 -0.81
CA ALA A 129 8.24 -7.93 -0.01
C ALA A 129 7.58 -7.28 1.22
N ASP A 130 8.31 -6.40 1.93
CA ASP A 130 7.80 -5.66 3.08
C ASP A 130 6.60 -4.77 2.66
N ALA A 131 6.71 -4.04 1.55
CA ALA A 131 5.63 -3.19 1.07
C ALA A 131 4.40 -4.00 0.61
N LEU A 132 4.60 -5.11 -0.09
CA LEU A 132 3.50 -6.02 -0.46
C LEU A 132 2.81 -6.61 0.79
N ALA A 133 3.57 -6.92 1.85
CA ALA A 133 3.01 -7.38 3.11
C ALA A 133 2.09 -6.34 3.76
N VAL A 134 2.46 -5.06 3.73
CA VAL A 134 1.64 -3.95 4.23
C VAL A 134 0.33 -3.82 3.43
N ALA A 135 0.40 -3.92 2.10
CA ALA A 135 -0.77 -3.89 1.24
C ALA A 135 -1.71 -5.08 1.50
N ILE A 136 -1.17 -6.30 1.66
CA ILE A 136 -1.93 -7.50 2.06
C ILE A 136 -2.61 -7.28 3.42
N CYS A 137 -1.88 -6.73 4.40
CA CYS A 137 -2.42 -6.43 5.73
C CYS A 137 -3.63 -5.51 5.64
N HIS A 138 -3.57 -4.48 4.80
CA HIS A 138 -4.70 -3.58 4.56
C HIS A 138 -5.91 -4.35 4.01
N LEU A 139 -5.73 -5.10 2.94
CA LEU A 139 -6.81 -5.84 2.27
C LEU A 139 -7.46 -6.90 3.19
N HIS A 140 -6.68 -7.58 4.04
CA HIS A 140 -7.21 -8.54 5.02
C HIS A 140 -7.99 -7.89 6.17
N ARG A 141 -7.75 -6.61 6.44
CA ARG A 141 -8.44 -5.86 7.51
C ARG A 141 -9.65 -5.09 7.04
N LEU A 142 -9.89 -5.03 5.75
CA LEU A 142 -11.14 -4.48 5.24
C LEU A 142 -12.30 -5.36 5.70
N PRO A 143 -13.38 -4.77 6.25
CA PRO A 143 -14.57 -5.53 6.60
C PRO A 143 -15.11 -6.24 5.36
N THR A 144 -15.32 -7.54 5.45
CA THR A 144 -15.92 -8.34 4.38
C THR A 144 -17.31 -7.77 4.08
N GLY A 145 -17.46 -7.04 2.97
CA GLY A 145 -18.74 -6.47 2.54
C GLY A 145 -18.89 -4.95 2.65
N VAL A 146 -17.91 -4.21 3.20
CA VAL A 146 -17.96 -2.74 3.19
C VAL A 146 -17.37 -2.23 1.88
N ALA A 147 -18.26 -1.77 1.00
CA ALA A 147 -17.88 -0.89 -0.09
C ALA A 147 -17.36 0.41 0.53
N ILE A 148 -16.07 0.70 0.41
CA ILE A 148 -15.55 2.03 0.70
C ILE A 148 -16.24 2.95 -0.30
N ALA A 149 -17.17 3.78 0.20
CA ALA A 149 -17.79 4.83 -0.58
C ALA A 149 -16.65 5.75 -1.07
N SER A 150 -16.50 5.84 -2.38
CA SER A 150 -15.66 6.87 -2.98
C SER A 150 -16.05 8.22 -2.39
N ALA A 151 -15.11 8.90 -1.76
CA ALA A 151 -15.28 10.28 -1.32
C ALA A 151 -15.21 11.21 -2.53
N ALA A 152 -16.11 11.01 -3.49
CA ALA A 152 -16.42 11.97 -4.53
C ALA A 152 -17.69 12.68 -4.10
N GLY A 153 -17.55 13.98 -3.80
CA GLY A 153 -18.64 14.86 -3.35
C GLY A 153 -19.88 14.75 -4.22
N ALA A 154 -21.02 14.80 -3.53
CA ALA A 154 -22.35 15.02 -4.12
C ALA A 154 -22.46 16.46 -4.66
N PRO A 155 -23.53 16.87 -5.42
CA PRO A 155 -24.67 16.10 -5.86
C PRO A 155 -25.10 16.41 -7.32
N ALA A 156 -25.85 15.53 -7.95
CA ALA A 156 -26.93 15.94 -8.86
C ALA A 156 -27.95 14.80 -9.06
N ARG A 157 -29.21 15.15 -8.83
CA ARG A 157 -30.38 14.35 -9.13
C ARG A 157 -30.44 13.99 -10.62
N ALA A 158 -30.68 12.75 -10.94
CA ALA A 158 -31.49 12.39 -12.12
C ALA A 158 -32.00 10.95 -12.00
N THR A 159 -33.28 10.81 -12.19
CA THR A 159 -34.11 9.62 -12.33
C THR A 159 -33.66 8.75 -13.50
N GLY A 160 -33.65 7.43 -13.34
CA GLY A 160 -33.53 6.52 -14.47
C GLY A 160 -33.13 5.10 -14.08
N ALA A 161 -34.04 4.17 -14.25
CA ALA A 161 -33.84 2.75 -14.02
C ALA A 161 -32.74 2.17 -14.92
N ALA A 162 -31.79 1.42 -14.37
CA ALA A 162 -30.92 0.55 -15.16
C ALA A 162 -30.40 -0.64 -14.36
N ARG A 163 -30.78 -1.80 -14.84
CA ARG A 163 -30.14 -3.12 -14.88
C ARG A 163 -28.94 -3.37 -13.97
N LYS A 164 -29.14 -4.31 -13.04
CA LYS A 164 -28.09 -4.99 -12.28
C LYS A 164 -27.15 -5.75 -13.22
N THR A 165 -25.94 -5.24 -13.43
CA THR A 165 -24.77 -6.05 -13.77
C THR A 165 -23.87 -6.11 -12.55
N ARG A 166 -23.66 -7.32 -12.02
CA ARG A 166 -22.68 -7.59 -10.95
C ARG A 166 -21.28 -7.39 -11.53
N SER A 167 -20.77 -6.17 -11.48
CA SER A 167 -19.35 -5.90 -11.70
C SER A 167 -18.60 -6.39 -10.48
N ALA A 168 -17.70 -7.36 -10.65
CA ALA A 168 -16.76 -7.78 -9.64
C ALA A 168 -15.88 -6.56 -9.28
N ARG A 169 -16.05 -6.01 -8.08
CA ARG A 169 -15.26 -4.87 -7.61
C ARG A 169 -13.82 -5.31 -7.40
N ARG A 170 -12.90 -4.60 -8.02
CA ARG A 170 -11.46 -4.68 -7.77
C ARG A 170 -11.12 -3.69 -6.65
N GLU A 171 -10.50 -4.16 -5.59
CA GLU A 171 -9.89 -3.33 -4.55
C GLU A 171 -8.38 -3.34 -4.78
N VAL A 172 -7.75 -2.18 -4.82
CA VAL A 172 -6.31 -2.02 -5.04
C VAL A 172 -5.71 -1.29 -3.85
N ALA A 173 -4.71 -1.89 -3.19
CA ALA A 173 -3.90 -1.26 -2.15
C ALA A 173 -2.46 -1.05 -2.64
N LEU A 174 -1.89 0.08 -2.28
CA LEU A 174 -0.51 0.48 -2.55
C LEU A 174 0.26 0.49 -1.24
#